data_748ee9903a455ed856134a62bedbc27b
#
_entry.id   748ee9903a455ed856134a62bedbc27b
#
_cell.length_a   1.000
_cell.length_b   1.000
_cell.length_c   1.000
_cell.angle_alpha   90.00
_cell.angle_beta   90.00
_cell.angle_gamma   90.00
#
_symmetry.space_group_name_H-M   'P 1'
#
loop_
_entity.id
_entity.type
_entity.pdbx_description
1 polymer ?
#
loop_
_entity_poly.entity_id
_entity_poly.type
_entity_poly.pdbx_seq_one_letter_code
_entity_poly.pdbx_strand_id
1 'polypeptide(L)'
;NEDAFLAIQELGLFVVADGMGGHVGGQMASALAVKTVQESVERAAADFQTGAGVDSIEESPVPRMLADSVRAACGAIYQAAQDEPELQGMGTTVTGVAFVDTFAFFGHVGDSRAYLIRDGRIEQLSEDHSLVNEQLKAGLITPEQARMSRFKHIITRSVGFEEDVAVDTMVVPTQEGDLYVLCSDGLANLVSNQEIRDVLMNNFLRDAPKAMVALANERGGDDNITVVVLYVNGEE
;
A
#
# COMPACT_ATOMS: atom_id res chain seq x y z
N ASN A 1 0.67 -17.65 3.18
CA ASN A 1 0.83 -16.21 3.22
C ASN A 1 0.01 -15.62 2.06
N GLU A 2 -0.92 -14.73 2.38
CA GLU A 2 -1.80 -14.09 1.42
C GLU A 2 -1.28 -12.71 1.01
N ASP A 3 -0.28 -12.16 1.72
CA ASP A 3 0.39 -10.92 1.34
C ASP A 3 1.38 -11.13 0.19
N ALA A 4 1.50 -10.11 -0.65
CA ALA A 4 2.56 -9.97 -1.64
C ALA A 4 3.16 -8.55 -1.60
N PHE A 5 4.42 -8.42 -2.01
CA PHE A 5 5.05 -7.11 -2.16
C PHE A 5 5.93 -7.05 -3.39
N LEU A 6 6.18 -5.83 -3.85
CA LEU A 6 7.08 -5.50 -4.94
C LEU A 6 8.07 -4.45 -4.46
N ALA A 7 9.35 -4.61 -4.82
CA ALA A 7 10.39 -3.62 -4.57
C ALA A 7 11.34 -3.60 -5.77
N ILE A 8 11.17 -2.63 -6.66
CA ILE A 8 12.00 -2.44 -7.86
C ILE A 8 12.66 -1.08 -7.74
N GLN A 9 13.88 -1.08 -7.23
CA GLN A 9 14.63 0.14 -6.97
C GLN A 9 14.93 0.91 -8.25
N GLU A 10 15.21 0.21 -9.35
CA GLU A 10 15.51 0.80 -10.65
C GLU A 10 14.34 1.59 -11.26
N LEU A 11 13.12 1.23 -10.89
CA LEU A 11 11.89 1.94 -11.29
C LEU A 11 11.40 2.91 -10.20
N GLY A 12 12.04 2.92 -9.03
CA GLY A 12 11.53 3.62 -7.87
C GLY A 12 10.15 3.12 -7.40
N LEU A 13 9.75 1.89 -7.78
CA LEU A 13 8.40 1.35 -7.55
C LEU A 13 8.38 0.34 -6.39
N PHE A 14 7.50 0.59 -5.43
CA PHE A 14 7.29 -0.28 -4.26
C PHE A 14 5.80 -0.45 -4.01
N VAL A 15 5.36 -1.68 -3.75
CA VAL A 15 3.94 -2.02 -3.57
C VAL A 15 3.79 -3.06 -2.46
N VAL A 16 2.77 -2.92 -1.64
CA VAL A 16 2.26 -3.94 -0.72
C VAL A 16 0.83 -4.26 -1.11
N ALA A 17 0.49 -5.54 -1.13
CA ALA A 17 -0.82 -6.07 -1.43
C ALA A 17 -1.18 -7.15 -0.41
N ASP A 18 -2.30 -7.00 0.27
CA ASP A 18 -2.84 -7.90 1.27
C ASP A 18 -4.04 -8.63 0.67
N GLY A 19 -3.91 -9.93 0.51
CA GLY A 19 -4.87 -10.76 -0.21
C GLY A 19 -5.97 -11.31 0.68
N MET A 20 -7.19 -11.34 0.17
CA MET A 20 -8.38 -11.85 0.85
C MET A 20 -9.18 -12.80 -0.04
N GLY A 21 -10.00 -13.67 0.56
CA GLY A 21 -10.86 -14.61 -0.17
C GLY A 21 -10.52 -16.08 0.08
N GLY A 22 -9.89 -16.36 1.23
CA GLY A 22 -9.41 -17.68 1.64
C GLY A 22 -8.02 -17.97 1.04
N HIS A 23 -7.29 -18.87 1.69
CA HIS A 23 -5.85 -19.09 1.52
C HIS A 23 -5.34 -19.12 0.07
N VAL A 24 -6.07 -19.74 -0.85
CA VAL A 24 -5.67 -19.85 -2.27
C VAL A 24 -6.04 -18.57 -3.01
N GLY A 25 -7.25 -18.07 -2.80
CA GLY A 25 -7.77 -16.88 -3.48
C GLY A 25 -6.99 -15.62 -3.09
N GLY A 26 -6.78 -15.37 -1.80
CA GLY A 26 -6.02 -14.21 -1.32
C GLY A 26 -4.59 -14.19 -1.85
N GLN A 27 -3.88 -15.32 -1.75
CA GLN A 27 -2.52 -15.45 -2.29
C GLN A 27 -2.46 -15.19 -3.80
N MET A 28 -3.44 -15.69 -4.56
CA MET A 28 -3.49 -15.48 -6.00
C MET A 28 -3.78 -14.02 -6.33
N ALA A 29 -4.73 -13.39 -5.62
CA ALA A 29 -5.13 -12.01 -5.86
C ALA A 29 -3.95 -11.04 -5.60
N SER A 30 -3.28 -11.14 -4.46
CA SER A 30 -2.15 -10.28 -4.12
C SER A 30 -0.96 -10.46 -5.08
N ALA A 31 -0.63 -11.73 -5.42
CA ALA A 31 0.44 -12.03 -6.38
C ALA A 31 0.13 -11.48 -7.78
N LEU A 32 -1.12 -11.65 -8.26
CA LEU A 32 -1.56 -11.12 -9.55
C LEU A 32 -1.58 -9.59 -9.55
N ALA A 33 -1.98 -8.96 -8.44
CA ALA A 33 -1.97 -7.51 -8.30
C ALA A 33 -0.56 -6.94 -8.47
N VAL A 34 0.42 -7.39 -7.68
CA VAL A 34 1.79 -6.85 -7.75
C VAL A 34 2.43 -7.08 -9.10
N LYS A 35 2.17 -8.26 -9.72
CA LYS A 35 2.65 -8.58 -11.08
C LYS A 35 2.05 -7.64 -12.12
N THR A 36 0.72 -7.45 -12.11
CA THR A 36 0.03 -6.62 -13.11
C THR A 36 0.41 -5.15 -12.96
N VAL A 37 0.56 -4.65 -11.73
CA VAL A 37 1.05 -3.29 -11.47
C VAL A 37 2.47 -3.13 -12.03
N GLN A 38 3.38 -4.07 -11.75
CA GLN A 38 4.74 -4.05 -12.29
C GLN A 38 4.74 -3.97 -13.82
N GLU A 39 4.09 -4.92 -14.49
CA GLU A 39 4.05 -5.00 -15.96
C GLU A 39 3.44 -3.73 -16.60
N SER A 40 2.45 -3.12 -15.94
CA SER A 40 1.80 -1.90 -16.41
C SER A 40 2.71 -0.69 -16.27
N VAL A 41 3.40 -0.56 -15.13
CA VAL A 41 4.36 0.53 -14.88
C VAL A 41 5.59 0.40 -15.80
N GLU A 42 6.16 -0.80 -15.96
CA GLU A 42 7.29 -1.04 -16.86
C GLU A 42 6.97 -0.64 -18.32
N ARG A 43 5.77 -0.97 -18.78
CA ARG A 43 5.28 -0.60 -20.10
C ARG A 43 5.14 0.92 -20.25
N ALA A 44 4.54 1.57 -19.26
CA ALA A 44 4.39 3.01 -19.25
C ALA A 44 5.74 3.73 -19.13
N ALA A 45 6.67 3.25 -18.30
CA ALA A 45 7.99 3.84 -18.12
C ALA A 45 8.81 3.83 -19.43
N ALA A 46 8.65 2.83 -20.29
CA ALA A 46 9.26 2.80 -21.60
C ALA A 46 8.76 3.95 -22.51
N ASP A 47 7.50 4.34 -22.36
CA ASP A 47 6.92 5.46 -23.10
C ASP A 47 7.40 6.83 -22.54
N PHE A 48 7.68 6.91 -21.22
CA PHE A 48 8.15 8.14 -20.56
C PHE A 48 9.64 8.45 -20.79
N GLN A 49 10.49 7.43 -20.95
CA GLN A 49 11.93 7.63 -21.23
C GLN A 49 12.19 8.36 -22.54
N THR A 50 11.21 8.55 -23.40
CA THR A 50 11.33 9.22 -24.68
C THR A 50 10.96 10.72 -24.69
N GLY A 51 10.55 11.32 -23.57
CA GLY A 51 10.16 12.72 -23.57
C GLY A 51 9.96 13.36 -22.21
N ALA A 52 10.56 14.51 -22.07
CA ALA A 52 10.31 15.60 -21.14
C ALA A 52 10.21 15.26 -19.63
N GLY A 53 11.11 15.85 -18.87
CA GLY A 53 10.95 16.00 -17.42
C GLY A 53 9.57 16.61 -17.11
N VAL A 54 9.01 16.25 -15.96
CA VAL A 54 7.72 16.78 -15.51
C VAL A 54 7.94 18.22 -15.04
N ASP A 55 7.54 19.20 -15.83
CA ASP A 55 7.71 20.62 -15.52
C ASP A 55 6.79 21.09 -14.37
N SER A 56 5.72 20.33 -14.06
CA SER A 56 4.84 20.58 -12.91
C SER A 56 4.17 19.30 -12.41
N ILE A 57 3.88 19.23 -11.10
CA ILE A 57 3.14 18.13 -10.46
C ILE A 57 1.75 17.95 -11.09
N GLU A 58 1.09 19.06 -11.45
CA GLU A 58 -0.28 19.07 -11.96
C GLU A 58 -0.39 18.41 -13.35
N GLU A 59 0.70 18.41 -14.11
CA GLU A 59 0.77 17.82 -15.46
C GLU A 59 1.41 16.43 -15.46
N SER A 60 1.87 15.95 -14.30
CA SER A 60 2.52 14.65 -14.20
C SER A 60 1.55 13.51 -14.59
N PRO A 61 1.94 12.64 -15.54
CA PRO A 61 1.15 11.46 -15.89
C PRO A 61 1.23 10.33 -14.85
N VAL A 62 2.15 10.42 -13.88
CA VAL A 62 2.43 9.34 -12.90
C VAL A 62 1.22 8.98 -12.03
N PRO A 63 0.43 9.92 -11.47
CA PRO A 63 -0.76 9.57 -10.70
C PRO A 63 -1.77 8.76 -11.53
N ARG A 64 -1.97 9.15 -12.78
CA ARG A 64 -2.85 8.43 -13.69
C ARG A 64 -2.29 7.04 -14.04
N MET A 65 -1.01 6.96 -14.34
CA MET A 65 -0.33 5.69 -14.60
C MET A 65 -0.49 4.71 -13.43
N LEU A 66 -0.28 5.16 -12.19
CA LEU A 66 -0.49 4.33 -11.00
C LEU A 66 -1.95 3.90 -10.85
N ALA A 67 -2.90 4.83 -10.99
CA ALA A 67 -4.32 4.50 -10.92
C ALA A 67 -4.72 3.48 -12.00
N ASP A 68 -4.28 3.68 -13.23
CA ASP A 68 -4.59 2.78 -14.35
C ASP A 68 -3.92 1.40 -14.17
N SER A 69 -2.71 1.33 -13.56
CA SER A 69 -2.05 0.05 -13.25
C SER A 69 -2.81 -0.74 -12.18
N VAL A 70 -3.36 -0.07 -11.15
CA VAL A 70 -4.19 -0.71 -10.12
C VAL A 70 -5.53 -1.15 -10.69
N ARG A 71 -6.16 -0.37 -11.58
CA ARG A 71 -7.38 -0.78 -12.29
C ARG A 71 -7.15 -1.97 -13.21
N ALA A 72 -6.01 -2.01 -13.90
CA ALA A 72 -5.62 -3.16 -14.71
C ALA A 72 -5.49 -4.43 -13.85
N ALA A 73 -4.89 -4.31 -12.65
CA ALA A 73 -4.83 -5.40 -11.69
C ALA A 73 -6.23 -5.82 -11.22
N CYS A 74 -7.13 -4.85 -10.98
CA CYS A 74 -8.52 -5.10 -10.60
C CYS A 74 -9.23 -5.96 -11.66
N GLY A 75 -9.20 -5.54 -12.91
CA GLY A 75 -9.82 -6.30 -14.01
C GLY A 75 -9.22 -7.70 -14.18
N ALA A 76 -7.89 -7.85 -14.04
CA ALA A 76 -7.22 -9.14 -14.16
C ALA A 76 -7.63 -10.12 -13.04
N ILE A 77 -7.73 -9.65 -11.78
CA ILE A 77 -8.16 -10.47 -10.64
C ILE A 77 -9.62 -10.83 -10.78
N TYR A 78 -10.47 -9.87 -11.13
CA TYR A 78 -11.89 -10.09 -11.34
C TYR A 78 -12.13 -11.15 -12.43
N GLN A 79 -11.42 -11.05 -13.57
CA GLN A 79 -11.54 -12.03 -14.65
C GLN A 79 -11.08 -13.42 -14.21
N ALA A 80 -9.96 -13.54 -13.50
CA ALA A 80 -9.50 -14.82 -13.00
C ALA A 80 -10.52 -15.46 -12.03
N ALA A 81 -11.18 -14.65 -11.18
CA ALA A 81 -12.24 -15.12 -10.29
C ALA A 81 -13.51 -15.57 -11.02
N GLN A 82 -13.79 -15.04 -12.24
CA GLN A 82 -14.89 -15.52 -13.09
C GLN A 82 -14.55 -16.84 -13.80
N ASP A 83 -13.29 -17.02 -14.20
CA ASP A 83 -12.84 -18.19 -14.95
C ASP A 83 -12.67 -19.43 -14.06
N GLU A 84 -12.34 -19.25 -12.77
CA GLU A 84 -12.07 -20.31 -11.80
C GLU A 84 -13.00 -20.21 -10.57
N PRO A 85 -14.01 -21.11 -10.45
CA PRO A 85 -14.97 -21.06 -9.33
C PRO A 85 -14.34 -21.12 -7.93
N GLU A 86 -13.16 -21.73 -7.79
CA GLU A 86 -12.41 -21.84 -6.53
C GLU A 86 -11.82 -20.47 -6.10
N LEU A 87 -11.70 -19.51 -7.01
CA LEU A 87 -11.19 -18.16 -6.78
C LEU A 87 -12.31 -17.12 -6.61
N GLN A 88 -13.57 -17.56 -6.64
CA GLN A 88 -14.70 -16.66 -6.55
C GLN A 88 -14.67 -15.84 -5.25
N GLY A 89 -14.78 -14.51 -5.39
CA GLY A 89 -14.74 -13.58 -4.26
C GLY A 89 -13.34 -13.27 -3.74
N MET A 90 -12.28 -13.68 -4.43
CA MET A 90 -10.94 -13.23 -4.12
C MET A 90 -10.76 -11.74 -4.41
N GLY A 91 -9.91 -11.09 -3.65
CA GLY A 91 -9.54 -9.71 -3.82
C GLY A 91 -8.25 -9.42 -3.06
N THR A 92 -7.79 -8.19 -3.15
CA THR A 92 -6.60 -7.74 -2.43
C THR A 92 -6.64 -6.24 -2.18
N THR A 93 -5.86 -5.76 -1.23
CA THR A 93 -5.47 -4.35 -1.16
C THR A 93 -4.37 -4.06 -2.16
N VAL A 94 -4.15 -2.80 -2.49
CA VAL A 94 -2.93 -2.31 -3.15
C VAL A 94 -2.55 -0.98 -2.54
N THR A 95 -1.36 -0.89 -1.96
CA THR A 95 -0.75 0.36 -1.50
C THR A 95 0.63 0.47 -2.12
N GLY A 96 0.79 1.36 -3.09
CA GLY A 96 2.01 1.51 -3.85
C GLY A 96 2.53 2.94 -3.86
N VAL A 97 3.86 3.07 -4.03
CA VAL A 97 4.56 4.34 -4.25
C VAL A 97 5.52 4.22 -5.42
N ALA A 98 5.53 5.25 -6.27
CA ALA A 98 6.55 5.44 -7.30
C ALA A 98 7.32 6.74 -7.01
N PHE A 99 8.64 6.65 -6.93
CA PHE A 99 9.52 7.82 -6.81
C PHE A 99 9.95 8.25 -8.20
N VAL A 100 9.61 9.48 -8.55
CA VAL A 100 10.00 10.11 -9.82
C VAL A 100 10.50 11.52 -9.51
N ASP A 101 11.72 11.83 -9.91
CA ASP A 101 12.42 13.08 -9.58
C ASP A 101 12.40 13.34 -8.05
N THR A 102 11.87 14.47 -7.63
CA THR A 102 11.77 14.87 -6.23
C THR A 102 10.39 14.63 -5.62
N PHE A 103 9.62 13.67 -6.16
CA PHE A 103 8.27 13.37 -5.71
C PHE A 103 8.05 11.89 -5.45
N ALA A 104 7.24 11.61 -4.44
CA ALA A 104 6.65 10.31 -4.17
C ALA A 104 5.17 10.32 -4.58
N PHE A 105 4.81 9.49 -5.54
CA PHE A 105 3.45 9.32 -6.07
C PHE A 105 2.84 8.06 -5.50
N PHE A 106 1.67 8.15 -4.88
CA PHE A 106 1.00 7.01 -4.28
C PHE A 106 -0.24 6.62 -5.07
N GLY A 107 -0.52 5.31 -5.11
CA GLY A 107 -1.78 4.72 -5.52
C GLY A 107 -2.27 3.77 -4.42
N HIS A 108 -3.54 3.91 -3.99
CA HIS A 108 -4.04 3.20 -2.83
C HIS A 108 -5.47 2.71 -2.99
N VAL A 109 -5.69 1.44 -2.60
CA VAL A 109 -6.99 0.78 -2.42
C VAL A 109 -6.89 -0.21 -1.26
N GLY A 110 -7.78 -0.13 -0.28
CA GLY A 110 -7.87 -1.06 0.84
C GLY A 110 -7.53 -0.43 2.19
N ASP A 111 -7.04 -1.20 3.13
CA ASP A 111 -6.67 -0.79 4.49
C ASP A 111 -5.21 -1.10 4.84
N SER A 112 -4.41 -1.58 3.88
CA SER A 112 -2.96 -1.48 3.95
C SER A 112 -2.53 -0.02 3.99
N ARG A 113 -1.46 0.32 4.68
CA ARG A 113 -1.14 1.72 4.97
C ARG A 113 0.19 2.18 4.41
N ALA A 114 0.25 3.47 4.08
CA ALA A 114 1.46 4.22 3.78
C ALA A 114 1.68 5.30 4.82
N TYR A 115 2.92 5.43 5.32
CA TYR A 115 3.33 6.45 6.28
C TYR A 115 4.53 7.23 5.76
N LEU A 116 4.60 8.50 6.13
CA LEU A 116 5.79 9.36 6.03
C LEU A 116 6.33 9.63 7.43
N ILE A 117 7.63 9.47 7.60
CA ILE A 117 8.34 9.93 8.77
C ILE A 117 9.33 11.00 8.32
N ARG A 118 9.08 12.23 8.75
CA ARG A 118 9.85 13.44 8.44
C ARG A 118 10.08 14.24 9.72
N ASP A 119 11.30 14.68 9.96
CA ASP A 119 11.68 15.45 11.17
C ASP A 119 11.25 14.78 12.49
N GLY A 120 11.32 13.44 12.54
CA GLY A 120 10.91 12.65 13.71
C GLY A 120 9.41 12.61 13.96
N ARG A 121 8.58 13.06 13.03
CA ARG A 121 7.11 12.98 13.09
C ARG A 121 6.63 11.92 12.11
N ILE A 122 5.61 11.16 12.50
CA ILE A 122 4.94 10.19 11.64
C ILE A 122 3.57 10.73 11.20
N GLU A 123 3.28 10.58 9.93
CA GLU A 123 2.00 10.90 9.30
C GLU A 123 1.53 9.69 8.50
N GLN A 124 0.28 9.27 8.68
CA GLN A 124 -0.37 8.30 7.81
C GLN A 124 -0.83 9.02 6.56
N LEU A 125 -0.33 8.60 5.41
CA LEU A 125 -0.63 9.20 4.12
C LEU A 125 -1.88 8.58 3.48
N SER A 126 -2.02 7.25 3.55
CA SER A 126 -3.18 6.54 3.01
C SER A 126 -4.39 6.67 3.94
N GLU A 127 -5.57 6.57 3.36
CA GLU A 127 -6.81 6.51 4.10
C GLU A 127 -7.41 5.11 4.01
N ASP A 128 -7.68 4.46 5.16
CA ASP A 128 -8.22 3.11 5.19
C ASP A 128 -9.62 3.05 4.54
N HIS A 129 -9.80 2.21 3.54
CA HIS A 129 -11.12 1.88 2.98
C HIS A 129 -11.76 0.77 3.81
N SER A 130 -12.19 1.11 5.01
CA SER A 130 -12.81 0.19 5.98
C SER A 130 -14.10 0.77 6.56
N LEU A 131 -15.03 -0.11 6.93
CA LEU A 131 -16.29 0.28 7.56
C LEU A 131 -16.07 1.14 8.80
N VAL A 132 -15.07 0.81 9.59
CA VAL A 132 -14.72 1.53 10.82
C VAL A 132 -14.26 2.95 10.51
N ASN A 133 -13.44 3.13 9.49
CA ASN A 133 -12.97 4.45 9.08
C ASN A 133 -14.11 5.31 8.49
N GLU A 134 -15.01 4.72 7.71
CA GLU A 134 -16.20 5.42 7.21
C GLU A 134 -17.10 5.89 8.36
N GLN A 135 -17.33 5.04 9.39
CA GLN A 135 -18.10 5.41 10.57
C GLN A 135 -17.41 6.52 11.38
N LEU A 136 -16.07 6.48 11.49
CA LEU A 136 -15.29 7.51 12.17
C LEU A 136 -15.41 8.86 11.46
N LYS A 137 -15.27 8.89 10.13
CA LYS A 137 -15.43 10.10 9.29
C LYS A 137 -16.84 10.68 9.36
N ALA A 138 -17.85 9.81 9.41
CA ALA A 138 -19.25 10.22 9.57
C ALA A 138 -19.58 10.70 11.00
N GLY A 139 -18.61 10.62 11.94
CA GLY A 139 -18.82 10.98 13.34
C GLY A 139 -19.75 10.03 14.11
N LEU A 140 -19.97 8.83 13.59
CA LEU A 140 -20.85 7.82 14.19
C LEU A 140 -20.16 7.08 15.36
N ILE A 141 -18.84 7.02 15.37
CA ILE A 141 -18.03 6.42 16.42
C ILE A 141 -16.85 7.31 16.77
N THR A 142 -16.31 7.16 17.99
CA THR A 142 -15.06 7.84 18.40
C THR A 142 -13.82 7.04 17.99
N PRO A 143 -12.62 7.65 17.98
CA PRO A 143 -11.36 6.92 17.73
C PRO A 143 -11.15 5.75 18.68
N GLU A 144 -11.56 5.85 19.95
CA GLU A 144 -11.49 4.77 20.93
C GLU A 144 -12.40 3.62 20.56
N GLN A 145 -13.64 3.93 20.15
CA GLN A 145 -14.61 2.93 19.68
C GLN A 145 -14.12 2.25 18.39
N ALA A 146 -13.51 3.00 17.49
CA ALA A 146 -12.93 2.47 16.27
C ALA A 146 -11.85 1.40 16.57
N ARG A 147 -10.90 1.71 17.49
CA ARG A 147 -9.82 0.77 17.88
C ARG A 147 -10.35 -0.52 18.51
N MET A 148 -11.48 -0.45 19.23
CA MET A 148 -12.10 -1.60 19.91
C MET A 148 -13.15 -2.31 19.04
N SER A 149 -13.37 -1.85 17.83
CA SER A 149 -14.40 -2.41 16.97
C SER A 149 -14.02 -3.81 16.49
N ARG A 150 -14.97 -4.74 16.61
CA ARG A 150 -14.88 -6.08 16.01
C ARG A 150 -15.02 -6.06 14.48
N PHE A 151 -15.40 -4.93 13.91
CA PHE A 151 -15.62 -4.74 12.47
C PHE A 151 -14.42 -4.08 11.77
N LYS A 152 -13.28 -3.94 12.44
CA LYS A 152 -12.07 -3.30 11.89
C LYS A 152 -11.52 -3.99 10.63
N HIS A 153 -11.81 -5.28 10.45
CA HIS A 153 -11.39 -6.07 9.28
C HIS A 153 -12.39 -6.03 8.11
N ILE A 154 -13.48 -5.22 8.20
CA ILE A 154 -14.43 -5.09 7.10
C ILE A 154 -13.94 -4.01 6.17
N ILE A 155 -13.40 -4.45 5.03
CA ILE A 155 -12.93 -3.59 3.94
C ILE A 155 -14.12 -3.17 3.07
N THR A 156 -14.21 -1.89 2.72
CA THR A 156 -15.28 -1.32 1.89
C THR A 156 -14.87 -1.11 0.43
N ARG A 157 -13.56 -1.23 0.13
CA ARG A 157 -13.02 -1.11 -1.22
C ARG A 157 -11.80 -2.00 -1.38
N SER A 158 -11.82 -2.89 -2.36
CA SER A 158 -10.73 -3.83 -2.67
C SER A 158 -10.52 -3.99 -4.16
N VAL A 159 -9.35 -4.47 -4.54
CA VAL A 159 -8.96 -4.72 -5.93
C VAL A 159 -9.37 -6.15 -6.31
N GLY A 160 -10.19 -6.30 -7.35
CA GLY A 160 -10.58 -7.58 -7.92
C GLY A 160 -11.93 -8.14 -7.44
N PHE A 161 -12.57 -7.55 -6.43
CA PHE A 161 -13.91 -7.94 -6.01
C PHE A 161 -14.99 -7.48 -7.00
N GLU A 162 -14.79 -6.32 -7.60
CA GLU A 162 -15.59 -5.78 -8.71
C GLU A 162 -14.68 -5.63 -9.95
N GLU A 163 -15.28 -5.43 -11.14
CA GLU A 163 -14.55 -5.32 -12.41
C GLU A 163 -13.66 -4.06 -12.46
N ASP A 164 -14.06 -2.98 -11.80
CA ASP A 164 -13.33 -1.71 -11.71
C ASP A 164 -13.29 -1.21 -10.27
N VAL A 165 -12.32 -0.34 -9.97
CA VAL A 165 -12.15 0.22 -8.63
C VAL A 165 -11.72 1.68 -8.66
N ALA A 166 -12.26 2.47 -7.74
CA ALA A 166 -11.76 3.83 -7.50
C ALA A 166 -10.42 3.77 -6.75
N VAL A 167 -9.38 4.31 -7.36
CA VAL A 167 -8.03 4.36 -6.80
C VAL A 167 -7.76 5.75 -6.24
N ASP A 168 -7.39 5.83 -4.97
CA ASP A 168 -6.95 7.08 -4.37
C ASP A 168 -5.49 7.33 -4.78
N THR A 169 -5.21 8.55 -5.25
CA THR A 169 -3.86 8.97 -5.62
C THR A 169 -3.42 10.18 -4.81
N MET A 170 -2.13 10.23 -4.49
CA MET A 170 -1.55 11.31 -3.71
C MET A 170 -0.12 11.57 -4.18
N VAL A 171 0.33 12.80 -4.04
CA VAL A 171 1.69 13.24 -4.37
C VAL A 171 2.30 13.94 -3.17
N VAL A 172 3.51 13.56 -2.83
CA VAL A 172 4.27 14.16 -1.73
C VAL A 172 5.65 14.59 -2.26
N PRO A 173 6.04 15.86 -2.12
CA PRO A 173 7.41 16.27 -2.38
C PRO A 173 8.35 15.54 -1.41
N THR A 174 9.41 14.93 -1.94
CA THR A 174 10.41 14.22 -1.11
C THR A 174 11.43 15.18 -0.55
N GLN A 175 12.01 14.83 0.59
CA GLN A 175 13.14 15.52 1.20
C GLN A 175 14.19 14.49 1.59
N GLU A 176 15.46 14.89 1.55
CA GLU A 176 16.54 14.08 2.09
C GLU A 176 16.26 13.73 3.56
N GLY A 177 16.43 12.45 3.90
CA GLY A 177 16.16 11.95 5.25
C GLY A 177 14.71 11.48 5.49
N ASP A 178 13.82 11.65 4.52
CA ASP A 178 12.47 11.08 4.61
C ASP A 178 12.52 9.57 4.70
N LEU A 179 11.66 9.03 5.56
CA LEU A 179 11.38 7.60 5.62
C LEU A 179 9.93 7.35 5.22
N TYR A 180 9.71 6.36 4.38
CA TYR A 180 8.38 5.89 4.06
C TYR A 180 8.22 4.45 4.53
N VAL A 181 7.03 4.12 5.02
CA VAL A 181 6.65 2.75 5.40
C VAL A 181 5.39 2.37 4.66
N LEU A 182 5.42 1.25 3.94
CA LEU A 182 4.23 0.58 3.44
C LEU A 182 4.03 -0.69 4.27
N CYS A 183 2.81 -0.98 4.69
CA CYS A 183 2.54 -2.20 5.44
C CYS A 183 1.11 -2.72 5.23
N SER A 184 0.94 -4.04 5.40
CA SER A 184 -0.38 -4.66 5.52
C SER A 184 -1.02 -4.36 6.88
N ASP A 185 -2.30 -4.68 7.00
CA ASP A 185 -3.11 -4.46 8.22
C ASP A 185 -2.61 -5.29 9.40
N GLY A 186 -1.97 -6.45 9.15
CA GLY A 186 -1.33 -7.27 10.17
C GLY A 186 -0.27 -6.54 11.00
N LEU A 187 0.41 -5.52 10.45
CA LEU A 187 1.21 -4.60 11.24
C LEU A 187 0.33 -3.50 11.85
N ALA A 188 -0.45 -2.80 11.01
CA ALA A 188 -1.12 -1.56 11.37
C ALA A 188 -2.20 -1.73 12.46
N ASN A 189 -2.76 -2.94 12.59
CA ASN A 189 -3.73 -3.31 13.62
C ASN A 189 -3.11 -3.58 14.99
N LEU A 190 -1.81 -3.91 15.04
CA LEU A 190 -1.11 -4.34 16.26
C LEU A 190 -0.05 -3.35 16.74
N VAL A 191 0.48 -2.52 15.85
CA VAL A 191 1.56 -1.56 16.16
C VAL A 191 1.06 -0.15 15.88
N SER A 192 1.07 0.71 16.88
CA SER A 192 0.63 2.10 16.71
C SER A 192 1.60 2.92 15.86
N ASN A 193 1.09 4.00 15.23
CA ASN A 193 1.92 4.91 14.44
C ASN A 193 3.15 5.40 15.22
N GLN A 194 2.96 5.71 16.52
CA GLN A 194 4.04 6.17 17.39
C GLN A 194 5.14 5.11 17.56
N GLU A 195 4.76 3.85 17.71
CA GLU A 195 5.71 2.74 17.88
C GLU A 195 6.42 2.41 16.56
N ILE A 196 5.74 2.52 15.41
CA ILE A 196 6.38 2.42 14.08
C ILE A 196 7.51 3.46 13.99
N ARG A 197 7.22 4.73 14.34
CA ARG A 197 8.22 5.79 14.38
C ARG A 197 9.37 5.45 15.34
N ASP A 198 9.05 5.01 16.55
CA ASP A 198 10.04 4.74 17.58
C ASP A 198 10.96 3.58 17.18
N VAL A 199 10.42 2.55 16.50
CA VAL A 199 11.24 1.46 15.94
C VAL A 199 12.21 2.01 14.88
N LEU A 200 11.76 2.88 13.98
CA LEU A 200 12.61 3.48 12.95
C LEU A 200 13.69 4.38 13.52
N MET A 201 13.38 5.15 14.57
CA MET A 201 14.35 6.06 15.20
C MET A 201 15.39 5.34 16.05
N ASN A 202 15.09 4.15 16.57
CA ASN A 202 15.95 3.43 17.53
C ASN A 202 16.65 2.19 16.93
N ASN A 203 16.42 1.85 15.66
CA ASN A 203 17.05 0.71 15.00
C ASN A 203 17.77 1.14 13.72
N PHE A 204 18.73 0.33 13.27
CA PHE A 204 19.24 0.49 11.92
C PHE A 204 18.12 0.20 10.91
N LEU A 205 18.04 0.99 9.82
CA LEU A 205 16.95 0.88 8.84
C LEU A 205 16.77 -0.53 8.28
N ARG A 206 17.87 -1.25 8.02
CA ARG A 206 17.83 -2.64 7.53
C ARG A 206 17.20 -3.62 8.52
N ASP A 207 17.21 -3.31 9.81
CA ASP A 207 16.71 -4.18 10.89
C ASP A 207 15.30 -3.77 11.35
N ALA A 208 14.87 -2.54 11.02
CA ALA A 208 13.58 -1.99 11.41
C ALA A 208 12.37 -2.81 10.94
N PRO A 209 12.29 -3.32 9.69
CA PRO A 209 11.18 -4.17 9.27
C PRO A 209 11.06 -5.44 10.13
N LYS A 210 12.19 -6.09 10.43
CA LYS A 210 12.23 -7.27 11.31
C LYS A 210 11.74 -6.94 12.72
N ALA A 211 12.14 -5.80 13.28
CA ALA A 211 11.72 -5.37 14.61
C ALA A 211 10.21 -5.09 14.66
N MET A 212 9.65 -4.48 13.62
CA MET A 212 8.20 -4.25 13.51
C MET A 212 7.42 -5.57 13.42
N VAL A 213 7.85 -6.49 12.58
CA VAL A 213 7.23 -7.83 12.46
C VAL A 213 7.33 -8.60 13.79
N ALA A 214 8.47 -8.56 14.46
CA ALA A 214 8.64 -9.20 15.76
C ALA A 214 7.67 -8.61 16.81
N LEU A 215 7.55 -7.28 16.88
CA LEU A 215 6.64 -6.60 17.77
C LEU A 215 5.17 -6.95 17.52
N ALA A 216 4.75 -7.03 16.25
CA ALA A 216 3.40 -7.43 15.90
C ALA A 216 3.14 -8.91 16.28
N ASN A 217 4.10 -9.81 16.03
CA ASN A 217 4.00 -11.21 16.42
C ASN A 217 3.92 -11.41 17.94
N GLU A 218 4.67 -10.63 18.73
CA GLU A 218 4.57 -10.64 20.20
C GLU A 218 3.18 -10.23 20.71
N ARG A 219 2.39 -9.51 19.88
CA ARG A 219 1.04 -9.03 20.20
C ARG A 219 -0.09 -9.90 19.64
N GLY A 220 0.25 -11.05 19.12
CA GLY A 220 -0.70 -12.04 18.61
C GLY A 220 -0.33 -12.57 17.24
N GLY A 221 0.08 -11.68 16.30
CA GLY A 221 0.40 -12.10 14.93
C GLY A 221 -0.78 -12.79 14.25
N ASP A 222 -1.97 -12.21 14.42
CA ASP A 222 -3.23 -12.84 14.01
C ASP A 222 -3.37 -12.92 12.48
N ASP A 223 -2.54 -12.17 11.73
CA ASP A 223 -2.54 -12.12 10.27
C ASP A 223 -1.12 -12.12 9.69
N ASN A 224 -1.01 -12.20 8.37
CA ASN A 224 0.24 -12.00 7.65
C ASN A 224 0.74 -10.55 7.87
N ILE A 225 2.04 -10.39 7.99
CA ILE A 225 2.65 -9.09 8.29
C ILE A 225 3.69 -8.77 7.22
N THR A 226 3.38 -7.80 6.39
CA THR A 226 4.30 -7.28 5.37
C THR A 226 4.67 -5.84 5.67
N VAL A 227 5.97 -5.54 5.62
CA VAL A 227 6.52 -4.21 5.88
C VAL A 227 7.62 -3.89 4.87
N VAL A 228 7.49 -2.74 4.21
CA VAL A 228 8.51 -2.17 3.33
C VAL A 228 8.93 -0.82 3.90
N VAL A 229 10.23 -0.63 4.13
CA VAL A 229 10.80 0.63 4.63
C VAL A 229 11.67 1.23 3.53
N LEU A 230 11.45 2.50 3.22
CA LEU A 230 12.15 3.24 2.17
C LEU A 230 12.80 4.46 2.79
N TYR A 231 13.98 4.81 2.31
CA TYR A 231 14.74 5.97 2.75
C TYR A 231 15.15 6.82 1.56
N VAL A 232 14.92 8.11 1.63
CA VAL A 232 15.33 9.08 0.62
C VAL A 232 16.74 9.56 0.93
N ASN A 233 17.71 9.11 0.11
CA ASN A 233 19.07 9.64 0.15
C ASN A 233 19.13 11.00 -0.55
N GLY A 234 19.99 11.90 -0.05
CA GLY A 234 20.40 13.06 -0.84
C GLY A 234 21.18 12.63 -2.08
N GLU A 235 21.15 13.44 -3.12
CA GLU A 235 22.06 13.29 -4.25
C GLU A 235 23.52 13.48 -3.75
N GLU A 236 24.42 12.52 -4.05
CA GLU A 236 25.87 12.68 -3.86
C GLU A 236 26.46 13.59 -4.95
#